data_c1452e8b0c9743b92359c700a011ac29
#
_entry.id   c1452e8b0c9743b92359c700a011ac29
#
_cell.length_a   1.000
_cell.length_b   1.000
_cell.length_c   1.000
_cell.angle_alpha   90.00
_cell.angle_beta   90.00
_cell.angle_gamma   90.00
#
_symmetry.space_group_name_H-M   'P 1'
#
loop_
_entity.id
_entity.type
_entity.pdbx_description
1 polymer ?
#
loop_
_entity_poly.entity_id
_entity_poly.type
_entity_poly.pdbx_seq_one_letter_code
_entity_poly.pdbx_strand_id
1 'polypeptide(L)' 'MQEHIIYWKDLSDRGIAIIFGPVLDPKGTWGVAIVEVASEPEAQILGRNDPAVQAGLTFEVYPMPGAIVRKSRTI' A
#
# COMPACT_ATOMS: atom_id res chain seq x y z
N MET A 1 -1.63 -1.79 -15.23
CA MET A 1 -2.70 -1.14 -14.46
C MET A 1 -2.26 0.23 -13.99
N GLN A 2 -2.43 1.20 -14.88
CA GLN A 2 -1.95 2.55 -14.61
C GLN A 2 -2.72 3.23 -13.47
N GLU A 3 -4.04 3.01 -13.39
CA GLU A 3 -4.84 3.63 -12.34
C GLU A 3 -4.41 3.14 -10.94
N HIS A 4 -4.06 1.87 -10.82
CA HIS A 4 -3.56 1.29 -9.58
C HIS A 4 -2.26 1.99 -9.15
N ILE A 5 -1.33 2.16 -10.09
CA ILE A 5 -0.06 2.82 -9.80
C ILE A 5 -0.27 4.29 -9.45
N ILE A 6 -1.12 4.98 -10.19
CA ILE A 6 -1.44 6.38 -9.93
C ILE A 6 -2.06 6.54 -8.54
N TYR A 7 -2.97 5.64 -8.17
CA TYR A 7 -3.63 5.66 -6.87
C TYR A 7 -2.60 5.58 -5.73
N TRP A 8 -1.71 4.59 -5.77
CA TRP A 8 -0.72 4.41 -4.70
C TRP A 8 0.37 5.47 -4.72
N LYS A 9 0.73 5.96 -5.91
CA LYS A 9 1.67 7.06 -6.03
C LYS A 9 1.13 8.33 -5.39
N ASP A 10 -0.15 8.62 -5.59
CA ASP A 10 -0.79 9.75 -4.94
C ASP A 10 -0.77 9.61 -3.41
N LEU A 11 -1.09 8.43 -2.90
CA LEU A 11 -1.03 8.18 -1.46
C LEU A 11 0.39 8.32 -0.91
N SER A 12 1.38 7.93 -1.69
CA SER A 12 2.79 8.11 -1.32
C SER A 12 3.15 9.59 -1.28
N ASP A 13 2.74 10.35 -2.29
CA ASP A 13 3.01 11.79 -2.35
C ASP A 13 2.35 12.54 -1.19
N ARG A 14 1.23 12.04 -0.71
CA ARG A 14 0.52 12.62 0.44
C ARG A 14 1.04 12.13 1.78
N GLY A 15 2.05 11.28 1.78
CA GLY A 15 2.65 10.77 3.02
C GLY A 15 1.87 9.65 3.70
N ILE A 16 0.86 9.09 3.05
CA ILE A 16 0.05 8.02 3.62
C ILE A 16 0.68 6.65 3.35
N ALA A 17 1.10 6.40 2.11
CA ALA A 17 1.79 5.16 1.78
C ALA A 17 3.30 5.35 1.95
N ILE A 18 3.91 4.48 2.74
CA ILE A 18 5.34 4.50 2.99
C ILE A 18 6.08 3.81 1.86
N ILE A 19 5.56 2.68 1.40
CA ILE A 19 6.13 1.92 0.31
C ILE A 19 5.00 1.13 -0.35
N PHE A 20 5.12 0.93 -1.65
CA PHE A 20 4.21 0.05 -2.37
C PHE A 20 4.95 -0.54 -3.56
N GLY A 21 4.56 -1.72 -3.97
CA GLY A 21 5.18 -2.34 -5.12
C GLY A 21 4.87 -3.83 -5.24
N PRO A 22 5.36 -4.45 -6.30
CA PRO A 22 5.16 -5.88 -6.51
C PRO A 22 6.16 -6.70 -5.71
N VAL A 23 5.74 -7.87 -5.28
CA VAL A 23 6.61 -8.89 -4.70
C VAL A 23 6.66 -10.03 -5.70
N LEU A 24 7.87 -10.34 -6.16
CA LEU A 24 8.08 -11.40 -7.14
C LEU A 24 8.28 -12.73 -6.40
N ASP A 25 7.17 -13.27 -5.91
CA ASP A 25 7.13 -14.54 -5.23
C ASP A 25 7.14 -15.66 -6.30
N PRO A 26 8.00 -16.69 -6.16
CA PRO A 26 7.99 -17.80 -7.12
C PRO A 26 6.63 -18.48 -7.27
N LYS A 27 5.78 -18.39 -6.26
CA LYS A 27 4.43 -18.99 -6.28
C LYS A 27 3.40 -18.08 -6.97
N GLY A 28 3.76 -16.88 -7.34
CA GLY A 28 2.88 -15.93 -7.99
C GLY A 28 3.12 -14.52 -7.46
N THR A 29 3.10 -13.56 -8.36
CA THR A 29 3.34 -12.17 -8.01
C THR A 29 2.15 -11.59 -7.22
N TRP A 30 2.45 -10.87 -6.15
CA TRP A 30 1.43 -10.13 -5.39
C TRP A 30 1.97 -8.74 -5.08
N GLY A 31 1.09 -7.86 -4.66
CA GLY A 31 1.48 -6.49 -4.33
C GLY A 31 1.49 -6.28 -2.83
N VAL A 32 2.32 -5.35 -2.38
CA VAL A 32 2.35 -4.92 -0.99
C VAL A 32 2.26 -3.41 -0.94
N ALA A 33 1.56 -2.89 0.05
CA ALA A 33 1.57 -1.48 0.38
C ALA A 33 1.64 -1.36 1.89
N ILE A 34 2.54 -0.53 2.37
CA ILE A 34 2.63 -0.23 3.80
C ILE A 34 2.16 1.20 3.97
N VAL A 35 1.14 1.38 4.80
CA VAL A 35 0.52 2.69 5.01
C VAL A 35 0.60 3.08 6.47
N GLU A 36 0.63 4.38 6.71
CA GLU A 36 0.57 4.94 8.05
C GLU A 36 -0.78 5.61 8.20
N VAL A 37 -1.64 4.98 9.00
CA VAL A 37 -3.01 5.46 9.25
C VAL A 37 -3.33 5.32 10.73
N ALA A 38 -4.40 5.99 11.17
CA ALA A 38 -4.77 6.00 12.58
C ALA A 38 -5.45 4.70 13.04
N SER A 39 -6.03 3.94 12.11
CA SER A 39 -6.81 2.75 12.48
C SER A 39 -6.86 1.75 11.35
N GLU A 40 -7.17 0.50 11.68
CA GLU A 40 -7.35 -0.54 10.68
C GLU A 40 -8.50 -0.24 9.71
N PRO A 41 -9.66 0.27 10.16
CA PRO A 41 -10.72 0.63 9.20
C PRO A 41 -10.27 1.61 8.12
N GLU A 42 -9.38 2.56 8.45
CA GLU A 42 -8.84 3.46 7.44
C GLU A 42 -7.99 2.72 6.40
N ALA A 43 -7.19 1.76 6.85
CA ALA A 43 -6.42 0.93 5.92
C ALA A 43 -7.33 0.10 5.02
N GLN A 44 -8.43 -0.44 5.56
CA GLN A 44 -9.41 -1.17 4.79
C GLN A 44 -10.04 -0.31 3.71
N ILE A 45 -10.35 0.93 4.03
CA ILE A 45 -10.93 1.88 3.06
C ILE A 45 -9.93 2.14 1.93
N LEU A 46 -8.66 2.34 2.26
CA LEU A 46 -7.63 2.57 1.25
C LEU A 46 -7.54 1.37 0.29
N GLY A 47 -7.58 0.15 0.82
CA GLY A 47 -7.54 -1.04 -0.03
C GLY A 47 -8.76 -1.15 -0.93
N ARG A 48 -9.95 -0.89 -0.38
CA ARG A 48 -11.19 -0.98 -1.17
C ARG A 48 -11.26 0.05 -2.28
N ASN A 49 -10.62 1.19 -2.11
CA ASN A 49 -10.63 2.26 -3.11
C ASN A 49 -9.55 2.09 -4.18
N ASP A 50 -8.68 1.10 -4.05
CA ASP A 50 -7.70 0.80 -5.08
C ASP A 50 -8.42 0.34 -6.35
N PRO A 51 -8.17 0.98 -7.50
CA PRO A 51 -8.79 0.57 -8.75
C PRO A 51 -8.58 -0.90 -9.09
N ALA A 52 -7.45 -1.51 -8.69
CA ALA A 52 -7.21 -2.93 -8.91
C ALA A 52 -8.17 -3.79 -8.09
N VAL A 53 -8.49 -3.38 -6.87
CA VAL A 53 -9.44 -4.09 -6.02
C VAL A 53 -10.85 -3.93 -6.59
N GLN A 54 -11.19 -2.74 -7.06
CA GLN A 54 -12.49 -2.50 -7.69
C GLN A 54 -12.65 -3.30 -8.98
N ALA A 55 -11.54 -3.66 -9.61
CA ALA A 55 -11.53 -4.50 -10.80
C ALA A 55 -11.53 -6.01 -10.48
N GLY A 56 -11.56 -6.38 -9.18
CA GLY A 56 -11.68 -7.77 -8.77
C GLY A 56 -10.52 -8.35 -7.99
N LEU A 57 -9.43 -7.60 -7.81
CA LEU A 57 -8.32 -8.07 -6.99
C LEU A 57 -8.74 -8.12 -5.53
N THR A 58 -8.30 -9.14 -4.81
CA THR A 58 -8.53 -9.22 -3.36
C THR A 58 -7.33 -8.67 -2.61
N PHE A 59 -7.55 -8.29 -1.35
CA PHE A 59 -6.47 -7.82 -0.50
C PHE A 59 -6.72 -8.21 0.95
N GLU A 60 -5.65 -8.20 1.74
CA GLU A 60 -5.71 -8.45 3.18
C GLU A 60 -4.93 -7.35 3.88
N VAL A 61 -5.33 -7.02 5.09
CA VAL A 61 -4.70 -5.97 5.90
C VAL A 61 -4.17 -6.59 7.18
N TYR A 62 -2.91 -6.28 7.49
CA TYR A 62 -2.24 -6.74 8.71
C TYR A 62 -1.64 -5.55 9.42
N PRO A 63 -1.83 -5.43 10.74
CA PRO A 63 -1.19 -4.35 11.49
C PRO A 63 0.30 -4.61 11.70
N MET A 64 1.07 -3.54 11.79
CA MET A 64 2.50 -3.58 12.11
C MET A 64 2.76 -2.68 13.33
N PRO A 65 2.31 -3.08 14.52
CA PRO A 65 2.51 -2.24 15.70
C PRO A 65 3.99 -2.09 16.01
N GLY A 66 4.40 -0.88 16.38
CA GLY A 66 5.79 -0.61 16.72
C GLY A 66 6.74 -0.59 15.53
N ALA A 67 6.22 -0.49 14.32
CA ALA A 67 7.05 -0.43 13.12
C ALA A 67 7.95 0.81 13.15
N ILE A 68 9.19 0.63 12.70
CA ILE A 68 10.17 1.71 12.65
C ILE A 68 10.46 2.02 11.19
N VAL A 69 10.32 3.28 10.83
CA VAL A 69 10.59 3.73 9.46
C VAL A 69 11.93 4.46 9.47
N ARG A 70 12.80 4.05 8.57
CA ARG A 70 14.10 4.70 8.41
C ARG A 70 13.89 6.11 7.87
N LYS A 71 14.64 7.08 8.42
CA LYS A 71 14.62 8.43 7.89
C LYS A 71 15.13 8.46 6.45
N SER A 72 14.53 9.33 5.66
CA SER A 72 15.02 9.56 4.29
C SER A 72 16.44 10.05 4.32
N ARG A 73 17.25 9.57 3.38
CA ARG A 73 18.59 10.12 3.18
C ARG A 73 18.48 11.46 2.48
N THR A 74 19.24 12.41 3.00
CA THR A 74 19.46 13.68 2.32
C THR A 74 20.81 13.59 1.63
N ILE A 75 20.81 13.83 0.36
CA ILE A 75 22.05 13.80 -0.43
C ILE A 75 22.40 15.20 -0.84
#